data_36b29ab878e942698db370f5115cf6e3
#
_entry.id   36b29ab878e942698db370f5115cf6e3
#
_cell.length_a   1.000
_cell.length_b   1.000
_cell.length_c   1.000
_cell.angle_alpha   90.00
_cell.angle_beta   90.00
_cell.angle_gamma   90.00
#
_symmetry.space_group_name_H-M   'P 1'
#
loop_
_entity.id
_entity.type
_entity.pdbx_description
1 polymer ?
#
loop_
_entity_poly.entity_id
_entity_poly.type
_entity_poly.pdbx_seq_one_letter_code
_entity_poly.pdbx_strand_id
1 'polypeptide(L)'
;MAVGAVLARVARGEDDLSRPMRLSAADIVAHSPVTQQRLNEGMTLGQLCDAALVVGDNTAANLLLSTIGGPPGVTAYARSLGDAVTRLDRLETALNDATPGDDRDTTSPVAMAENLRQLVLGDALPGPERERVRDGLLHCQTGKGRLRAGLPAAWTFGHRTGAGGHGTCNDIGIAWPPSAGPVVISAYLTESPLPLPERERVLAEAGRIVVHGLTSARLQAG
;
A
#
# COMPACT_ATOMS: atom_id res chain seq x y z
N MET A 1 -3.99 -3.42 -0.56
CA MET A 1 -4.84 -4.62 -0.88
C MET A 1 -5.64 -5.08 0.34
N ALA A 2 -5.04 -5.46 1.48
CA ALA A 2 -5.78 -5.94 2.66
C ALA A 2 -6.89 -4.97 3.12
N VAL A 3 -6.56 -3.68 3.30
CA VAL A 3 -7.57 -2.64 3.63
C VAL A 3 -8.66 -2.54 2.56
N GLY A 4 -8.31 -2.60 1.27
CA GLY A 4 -9.29 -2.61 0.19
C GLY A 4 -10.28 -3.79 0.29
N ALA A 5 -9.77 -4.98 0.59
CA ALA A 5 -10.60 -6.17 0.78
C ALA A 5 -11.55 -6.03 1.99
N VAL A 6 -11.06 -5.48 3.11
CA VAL A 6 -11.90 -5.19 4.29
C VAL A 6 -12.98 -4.17 3.96
N LEU A 7 -12.61 -3.07 3.32
CA LEU A 7 -13.56 -2.02 2.96
C LEU A 7 -14.61 -2.48 1.93
N ALA A 8 -14.24 -3.38 1.01
CA ALA A 8 -15.20 -4.00 0.11
C ALA A 8 -16.24 -4.87 0.86
N ARG A 9 -15.85 -5.54 1.95
CA ARG A 9 -16.79 -6.26 2.82
C ARG A 9 -17.71 -5.31 3.59
N VAL A 10 -17.14 -4.23 4.13
CA VAL A 10 -17.93 -3.16 4.80
C VAL A 10 -18.97 -2.58 3.84
N ALA A 11 -18.59 -2.27 2.62
CA ALA A 11 -19.50 -1.75 1.60
C ALA A 11 -20.65 -2.70 1.26
N ARG A 12 -20.45 -4.02 1.42
CA ARG A 12 -21.51 -5.03 1.22
C ARG A 12 -22.32 -5.31 2.50
N GLY A 13 -22.03 -4.64 3.62
CA GLY A 13 -22.67 -4.88 4.92
C GLY A 13 -22.22 -6.19 5.59
N GLU A 14 -21.13 -6.79 5.16
CA GLU A 14 -20.56 -8.04 5.72
C GLU A 14 -19.65 -7.76 6.93
N ASP A 15 -19.27 -6.52 7.16
CA ASP A 15 -18.46 -6.09 8.30
C ASP A 15 -18.78 -4.62 8.65
N ASP A 16 -18.26 -4.12 9.79
CA ASP A 16 -18.48 -2.76 10.28
C ASP A 16 -17.18 -2.17 10.80
N LEU A 17 -16.85 -0.96 10.32
CA LEU A 17 -15.66 -0.24 10.76
C LEU A 17 -15.65 0.09 12.27
N SER A 18 -16.80 0.16 12.89
CA SER A 18 -16.94 0.36 14.35
C SER A 18 -16.73 -0.93 15.16
N ARG A 19 -16.68 -2.10 14.49
CA ARG A 19 -16.52 -3.39 15.16
C ARG A 19 -15.25 -3.41 16.01
N PRO A 20 -15.37 -3.71 17.33
CA PRO A 20 -14.20 -3.81 18.20
C PRO A 20 -13.38 -5.06 17.86
N MET A 21 -12.07 -4.86 17.77
CA MET A 21 -11.08 -5.91 17.56
C MET A 21 -10.28 -6.12 18.84
N ARG A 22 -10.19 -7.36 19.29
CA ARG A 22 -9.34 -7.71 20.43
C ARG A 22 -7.88 -7.73 19.97
N LEU A 23 -7.03 -7.26 20.86
CA LEU A 23 -5.60 -7.17 20.67
C LEU A 23 -4.90 -7.68 21.92
N SER A 24 -4.03 -8.66 21.78
CA SER A 24 -3.26 -9.26 22.85
C SER A 24 -1.75 -9.08 22.61
N ALA A 25 -0.96 -9.26 23.64
CA ALA A 25 0.51 -9.22 23.52
C ALA A 25 1.07 -10.28 22.54
N ALA A 26 0.35 -11.42 22.37
CA ALA A 26 0.75 -12.47 21.44
C ALA A 26 0.57 -12.08 19.96
N ASP A 27 -0.26 -11.08 19.68
CA ASP A 27 -0.50 -10.60 18.31
C ASP A 27 0.57 -9.62 17.83
N ILE A 28 1.37 -9.04 18.76
CA ILE A 28 2.33 -7.99 18.43
C ILE A 28 3.53 -8.56 17.68
N VAL A 29 3.72 -8.04 16.49
CA VAL A 29 4.91 -8.32 15.65
C VAL A 29 5.77 -7.07 15.47
N ALA A 30 6.96 -7.21 14.91
CA ALA A 30 7.87 -6.08 14.68
C ALA A 30 7.19 -4.99 13.83
N HIS A 31 7.52 -3.73 14.10
CA HIS A 31 6.94 -2.54 13.46
C HIS A 31 5.41 -2.42 13.65
N SER A 32 5.00 -2.28 14.90
CA SER A 32 3.60 -2.12 15.31
C SER A 32 3.40 -0.88 16.20
N PRO A 33 3.71 0.34 15.68
CA PRO A 33 3.82 1.53 16.52
C PRO A 33 2.50 2.02 17.11
N VAL A 34 1.37 1.66 16.50
CA VAL A 34 0.03 2.06 16.97
C VAL A 34 -0.58 0.94 17.81
N THR A 35 -0.62 -0.28 17.31
CA THR A 35 -1.25 -1.42 17.99
C THR A 35 -0.56 -1.73 19.32
N GLN A 36 0.77 -1.63 19.38
CA GLN A 36 1.52 -1.86 20.62
C GLN A 36 1.10 -0.91 21.76
N GLN A 37 0.67 0.31 21.44
CA GLN A 37 0.20 1.29 22.42
C GLN A 37 -1.25 1.04 22.88
N ARG A 38 -1.98 0.17 22.19
CA ARG A 38 -3.40 -0.11 22.40
C ARG A 38 -3.70 -1.49 22.99
N LEU A 39 -2.67 -2.19 23.49
CA LEU A 39 -2.76 -3.58 23.98
C LEU A 39 -3.91 -3.84 24.98
N ASN A 40 -4.24 -2.88 25.84
CA ASN A 40 -5.26 -3.04 26.86
C ASN A 40 -6.59 -2.36 26.52
N GLU A 41 -6.62 -1.56 25.47
CA GLU A 41 -7.78 -0.75 25.08
C GLU A 41 -8.56 -1.42 23.92
N GLY A 42 -7.85 -2.20 23.08
CA GLY A 42 -8.37 -2.69 21.82
C GLY A 42 -8.45 -1.57 20.76
N MET A 43 -8.87 -1.94 19.58
CA MET A 43 -9.05 -1.01 18.46
C MET A 43 -10.29 -1.40 17.66
N THR A 44 -10.91 -0.44 16.96
CA THR A 44 -11.94 -0.79 15.98
C THR A 44 -11.32 -1.26 14.67
N LEU A 45 -12.10 -1.96 13.84
CA LEU A 45 -11.69 -2.38 12.50
C LEU A 45 -11.21 -1.18 11.66
N GLY A 46 -11.92 -0.04 11.77
CA GLY A 46 -11.53 1.20 11.10
C GLY A 46 -10.20 1.76 11.57
N GLN A 47 -9.93 1.75 12.88
CA GLN A 47 -8.64 2.18 13.42
C GLN A 47 -7.48 1.28 12.97
N LEU A 48 -7.71 -0.03 12.81
CA LEU A 48 -6.71 -0.93 12.24
C LEU A 48 -6.44 -0.62 10.76
N CYS A 49 -7.48 -0.30 9.98
CA CYS A 49 -7.31 0.15 8.60
C CYS A 49 -6.42 1.40 8.51
N ASP A 50 -6.66 2.38 9.37
CA ASP A 50 -5.87 3.62 9.41
C ASP A 50 -4.42 3.35 9.84
N ALA A 51 -4.20 2.54 10.88
CA ALA A 51 -2.86 2.16 11.32
C ALA A 51 -2.06 1.45 10.22
N ALA A 52 -2.69 0.52 9.49
CA ALA A 52 -2.04 -0.18 8.38
C ALA A 52 -1.74 0.77 7.21
N LEU A 53 -2.64 1.70 6.86
CA LEU A 53 -2.43 2.63 5.74
C LEU A 53 -1.42 3.74 6.08
N VAL A 54 -1.54 4.37 7.24
CA VAL A 54 -0.79 5.60 7.57
C VAL A 54 0.64 5.31 8.00
N VAL A 55 0.83 4.38 8.92
CA VAL A 55 2.17 4.07 9.47
C VAL A 55 2.70 2.69 9.08
N GLY A 56 1.88 1.83 8.49
CA GLY A 56 2.27 0.46 8.14
C GLY A 56 2.42 -0.45 9.34
N ASP A 57 1.49 -0.36 10.25
CA ASP A 57 1.45 -1.21 11.44
C ASP A 57 1.21 -2.68 11.04
N ASN A 58 2.21 -3.53 11.27
CA ASN A 58 2.20 -4.92 10.83
C ASN A 58 1.19 -5.77 11.62
N THR A 59 1.02 -5.52 12.90
CA THR A 59 -0.01 -6.20 13.70
C THR A 59 -1.40 -5.80 13.22
N ALA A 60 -1.63 -4.52 12.92
CA ALA A 60 -2.89 -4.09 12.32
C ALA A 60 -3.15 -4.81 10.99
N ALA A 61 -2.14 -4.94 10.13
CA ALA A 61 -2.25 -5.69 8.88
C ALA A 61 -2.64 -7.16 9.11
N ASN A 62 -1.99 -7.86 10.05
CA ASN A 62 -2.32 -9.24 10.39
C ASN A 62 -3.75 -9.40 10.95
N LEU A 63 -4.19 -8.48 11.80
CA LEU A 63 -5.55 -8.48 12.32
C LEU A 63 -6.58 -8.23 11.21
N LEU A 64 -6.30 -7.33 10.27
CA LEU A 64 -7.15 -7.13 9.09
C LEU A 64 -7.21 -8.40 8.23
N LEU A 65 -6.07 -9.05 7.99
CA LEU A 65 -6.02 -10.32 7.26
C LEU A 65 -6.91 -11.39 7.91
N SER A 66 -6.93 -11.49 9.24
CA SER A 66 -7.77 -12.46 9.94
C SER A 66 -9.27 -12.28 9.64
N THR A 67 -9.71 -11.07 9.31
CA THR A 67 -11.12 -10.78 9.00
C THR A 67 -11.55 -11.16 7.59
N ILE A 68 -10.60 -11.39 6.70
CA ILE A 68 -10.85 -11.69 5.27
C ILE A 68 -10.41 -13.11 4.87
N GLY A 69 -10.16 -13.98 5.83
CA GLY A 69 -9.72 -15.37 5.56
C GLY A 69 -8.21 -15.51 5.40
N GLY A 70 -7.42 -14.61 5.99
CA GLY A 70 -5.96 -14.64 5.97
C GLY A 70 -5.35 -14.18 4.63
N PRO A 71 -4.08 -14.51 4.39
CA PRO A 71 -3.39 -14.17 3.14
C PRO A 71 -4.14 -14.58 1.86
N PRO A 72 -4.76 -15.77 1.76
CA PRO A 72 -5.57 -16.14 0.60
C PRO A 72 -6.72 -15.18 0.30
N GLY A 73 -7.27 -14.50 1.31
CA GLY A 73 -8.31 -13.49 1.15
C GLY A 73 -7.84 -12.28 0.33
N VAL A 74 -6.58 -11.85 0.50
CA VAL A 74 -6.00 -10.80 -0.34
C VAL A 74 -5.84 -11.27 -1.77
N THR A 75 -5.37 -12.51 -1.97
CA THR A 75 -5.24 -13.12 -3.29
C THR A 75 -6.60 -13.21 -3.98
N ALA A 76 -7.64 -13.67 -3.28
CA ALA A 76 -9.00 -13.74 -3.81
C ALA A 76 -9.54 -12.34 -4.18
N TYR A 77 -9.27 -11.34 -3.35
CA TYR A 77 -9.66 -9.97 -3.64
C TYR A 77 -8.95 -9.43 -4.89
N ALA A 78 -7.64 -9.67 -5.03
CA ALA A 78 -6.92 -9.31 -6.27
C ALA A 78 -7.56 -9.94 -7.49
N ARG A 79 -7.92 -11.22 -7.44
CA ARG A 79 -8.63 -11.92 -8.54
C ARG A 79 -9.98 -11.27 -8.87
N SER A 80 -10.71 -10.79 -7.86
CA SER A 80 -11.99 -10.09 -8.08
C SER A 80 -11.82 -8.73 -8.78
N LEU A 81 -10.63 -8.13 -8.71
CA LEU A 81 -10.24 -6.93 -9.45
C LEU A 81 -9.69 -7.23 -10.86
N GLY A 82 -9.64 -8.51 -11.27
CA GLY A 82 -9.06 -8.92 -12.54
C GLY A 82 -7.53 -9.15 -12.52
N ASP A 83 -6.89 -9.02 -11.36
CA ASP A 83 -5.45 -9.24 -11.21
C ASP A 83 -5.15 -10.74 -11.03
N ALA A 84 -4.57 -11.35 -12.06
CA ALA A 84 -4.15 -12.75 -12.05
C ALA A 84 -2.74 -12.98 -11.47
N VAL A 85 -2.01 -11.91 -11.15
CA VAL A 85 -0.58 -11.95 -10.77
C VAL A 85 -0.38 -11.91 -9.26
N THR A 86 -0.95 -10.90 -8.60
CA THR A 86 -0.72 -10.67 -7.15
C THR A 86 -1.16 -11.86 -6.31
N ARG A 87 -0.29 -12.27 -5.41
CA ARG A 87 -0.57 -13.31 -4.41
C ARG A 87 0.00 -12.93 -3.05
N LEU A 88 -0.70 -13.30 -2.00
CA LEU A 88 -0.25 -13.24 -0.63
C LEU A 88 -0.38 -14.64 -0.02
N ASP A 89 0.68 -15.10 0.64
CA ASP A 89 0.81 -16.46 1.15
C ASP A 89 1.11 -16.50 2.65
N ARG A 90 1.76 -15.47 3.17
CA ARG A 90 2.26 -15.39 4.54
C ARG A 90 1.69 -14.16 5.27
N LEU A 91 1.82 -14.17 6.58
CA LEU A 91 1.52 -13.03 7.44
C LEU A 91 2.76 -12.13 7.60
N GLU A 92 2.55 -10.94 8.14
CA GLU A 92 3.62 -10.09 8.64
C GLU A 92 4.35 -10.78 9.82
N THR A 93 5.64 -10.78 9.87
CA THR A 93 6.60 -10.10 8.96
C THR A 93 7.19 -11.05 7.90
N ALA A 94 6.81 -12.33 7.91
CA ALA A 94 7.38 -13.35 7.01
C ALA A 94 7.11 -13.07 5.52
N LEU A 95 6.04 -12.34 5.20
CA LEU A 95 5.73 -11.93 3.82
C LEU A 95 6.78 -10.98 3.21
N ASN A 96 7.66 -10.39 4.02
CA ASN A 96 8.70 -9.46 3.57
C ASN A 96 10.03 -10.16 3.22
N ASP A 97 10.09 -11.49 3.19
CA ASP A 97 11.33 -12.26 2.98
C ASP A 97 11.96 -11.95 1.61
N ALA A 98 11.17 -11.91 0.54
CA ALA A 98 11.61 -11.57 -0.81
C ALA A 98 12.78 -12.41 -1.34
N THR A 99 12.86 -13.70 -0.95
CA THR A 99 13.90 -14.61 -1.40
C THR A 99 13.86 -14.76 -2.94
N PRO A 100 14.98 -14.57 -3.66
CA PRO A 100 15.04 -14.74 -5.10
C PRO A 100 14.54 -16.13 -5.55
N GLY A 101 13.64 -16.15 -6.53
CA GLY A 101 13.04 -17.40 -7.02
C GLY A 101 11.87 -17.94 -6.19
N ASP A 102 11.49 -17.28 -5.10
CA ASP A 102 10.27 -17.60 -4.32
C ASP A 102 9.10 -16.74 -4.79
N ASP A 103 8.08 -17.37 -5.37
CA ASP A 103 6.89 -16.67 -5.90
C ASP A 103 5.89 -16.25 -4.81
N ARG A 104 6.09 -16.65 -3.53
CA ARG A 104 5.18 -16.27 -2.45
C ARG A 104 5.25 -14.77 -2.17
N ASP A 105 4.09 -14.17 -1.87
CA ASP A 105 3.94 -12.77 -1.51
C ASP A 105 4.44 -11.80 -2.60
N THR A 106 4.18 -12.14 -3.85
CA THR A 106 4.67 -11.39 -5.02
C THR A 106 3.54 -10.68 -5.77
N THR A 107 3.96 -9.69 -6.53
CA THR A 107 3.14 -8.95 -7.50
C THR A 107 4.05 -8.45 -8.63
N SER A 108 3.46 -7.78 -9.62
CA SER A 108 4.21 -6.99 -10.60
C SER A 108 3.87 -5.50 -10.49
N PRO A 109 4.76 -4.61 -10.95
CA PRO A 109 4.46 -3.17 -10.98
C PRO A 109 3.15 -2.84 -11.70
N VAL A 110 2.88 -3.52 -12.81
CA VAL A 110 1.67 -3.30 -13.63
C VAL A 110 0.42 -3.76 -12.88
N ALA A 111 0.43 -4.96 -12.31
CA ALA A 111 -0.71 -5.50 -11.57
C ALA A 111 -1.06 -4.62 -10.35
N MET A 112 -0.06 -4.20 -9.59
CA MET A 112 -0.29 -3.37 -8.42
C MET A 112 -0.70 -1.92 -8.78
N ALA A 113 -0.17 -1.37 -9.90
CA ALA A 113 -0.63 -0.08 -10.40
C ALA A 113 -2.12 -0.12 -10.77
N GLU A 114 -2.56 -1.19 -11.45
CA GLU A 114 -3.96 -1.37 -11.81
C GLU A 114 -4.85 -1.57 -10.58
N ASN A 115 -4.43 -2.40 -9.60
CA ASN A 115 -5.14 -2.54 -8.33
C ASN A 115 -5.31 -1.19 -7.62
N LEU A 116 -4.25 -0.40 -7.56
CA LEU A 116 -4.29 0.93 -6.93
C LEU A 116 -5.21 1.88 -7.69
N ARG A 117 -5.17 1.85 -9.03
CA ARG A 117 -6.08 2.61 -9.89
C ARG A 117 -7.54 2.27 -9.60
N GLN A 118 -7.87 0.99 -9.53
CA GLN A 118 -9.23 0.51 -9.25
C GLN A 118 -9.71 0.92 -7.86
N LEU A 119 -8.85 0.83 -6.85
CA LEU A 119 -9.18 1.15 -5.46
C LEU A 119 -9.40 2.64 -5.20
N VAL A 120 -8.72 3.53 -5.94
CA VAL A 120 -8.68 4.98 -5.63
C VAL A 120 -9.34 5.84 -6.71
N LEU A 121 -9.29 5.41 -7.96
CA LEU A 121 -9.80 6.17 -9.11
C LEU A 121 -10.95 5.47 -9.83
N GLY A 122 -11.09 4.16 -9.65
CA GLY A 122 -12.11 3.33 -10.28
C GLY A 122 -13.30 3.04 -9.35
N ASP A 123 -14.00 1.96 -9.67
CA ASP A 123 -15.27 1.59 -9.05
C ASP A 123 -15.18 0.35 -8.15
N ALA A 124 -13.96 -0.09 -7.78
CA ALA A 124 -13.75 -1.24 -6.90
C ALA A 124 -14.32 -1.01 -5.48
N LEU A 125 -14.45 0.24 -5.07
CA LEU A 125 -15.04 0.65 -3.80
C LEU A 125 -16.07 1.77 -4.00
N PRO A 126 -17.17 1.81 -3.23
CA PRO A 126 -18.06 2.98 -3.16
C PRO A 126 -17.32 4.23 -2.67
N GLY A 127 -17.97 5.39 -2.81
CA GLY A 127 -17.36 6.69 -2.50
C GLY A 127 -16.70 6.79 -1.12
N PRO A 128 -17.40 6.50 -0.02
CA PRO A 128 -16.84 6.63 1.33
C PRO A 128 -15.62 5.74 1.57
N GLU A 129 -15.66 4.49 1.15
CA GLU A 129 -14.58 3.51 1.31
C GLU A 129 -13.37 3.87 0.43
N ARG A 130 -13.63 4.34 -0.79
CA ARG A 130 -12.60 4.83 -1.72
C ARG A 130 -11.89 6.07 -1.15
N GLU A 131 -12.63 7.03 -0.64
CA GLU A 131 -12.04 8.22 0.01
C GLU A 131 -11.21 7.82 1.23
N ARG A 132 -11.63 6.85 2.03
CA ARG A 132 -10.82 6.37 3.16
C ARG A 132 -9.48 5.78 2.71
N VAL A 133 -9.43 5.00 1.63
CA VAL A 133 -8.15 4.52 1.07
C VAL A 133 -7.30 5.69 0.61
N ARG A 134 -7.89 6.62 -0.15
CA ARG A 134 -7.21 7.81 -0.64
C ARG A 134 -6.61 8.63 0.48
N ASP A 135 -7.39 8.94 1.51
CA ASP A 135 -6.95 9.72 2.66
C ASP A 135 -5.83 9.02 3.43
N GLY A 136 -5.95 7.72 3.65
CA GLY A 136 -4.89 6.94 4.28
C GLY A 136 -3.57 6.99 3.49
N LEU A 137 -3.63 6.93 2.17
CA LEU A 137 -2.45 7.07 1.31
C LEU A 137 -1.86 8.49 1.36
N LEU A 138 -2.70 9.52 1.37
CA LEU A 138 -2.28 10.92 1.46
C LEU A 138 -1.58 11.22 2.80
N HIS A 139 -2.00 10.57 3.88
CA HIS A 139 -1.42 10.72 5.21
C HIS A 139 -0.30 9.72 5.53
N CYS A 140 0.20 8.98 4.53
CA CYS A 140 1.30 8.04 4.70
C CYS A 140 2.53 8.73 5.30
N GLN A 141 3.05 8.18 6.40
CA GLN A 141 4.18 8.75 7.14
C GLN A 141 5.53 8.12 6.78
N THR A 142 5.55 7.08 5.96
CA THR A 142 6.76 6.35 5.59
C THR A 142 7.32 6.78 4.23
N GLY A 143 8.61 6.48 3.95
CA GLY A 143 9.22 6.61 2.62
C GLY A 143 9.32 8.01 2.05
N LYS A 144 9.51 9.02 2.87
CA LYS A 144 9.68 10.42 2.42
C LYS A 144 10.83 10.60 1.43
N GLY A 145 11.85 9.73 1.48
CA GLY A 145 13.02 9.72 0.60
C GLY A 145 12.80 8.99 -0.74
N ARG A 146 11.64 8.35 -0.94
CA ARG A 146 11.32 7.54 -2.13
C ARG A 146 10.64 8.36 -3.23
N LEU A 147 9.62 7.84 -3.91
CA LEU A 147 8.93 8.53 -5.01
C LEU A 147 8.60 9.98 -4.67
N ARG A 148 8.08 10.26 -3.46
CA ARG A 148 7.73 11.61 -3.01
C ARG A 148 8.89 12.61 -3.18
N ALA A 149 10.14 12.19 -2.91
CA ALA A 149 11.32 13.04 -3.04
C ALA A 149 11.68 13.38 -4.50
N GLY A 150 11.15 12.63 -5.46
CA GLY A 150 11.33 12.88 -6.90
C GLY A 150 10.22 13.71 -7.53
N LEU A 151 9.10 13.91 -6.83
CA LEU A 151 7.94 14.64 -7.35
C LEU A 151 7.98 16.12 -6.93
N PRO A 152 7.46 17.05 -7.76
CA PRO A 152 7.33 18.45 -7.39
C PRO A 152 6.54 18.65 -6.11
N ALA A 153 6.93 19.62 -5.28
CA ALA A 153 6.21 19.93 -4.03
C ALA A 153 4.74 20.32 -4.25
N ALA A 154 4.43 20.93 -5.41
CA ALA A 154 3.09 21.33 -5.78
C ALA A 154 2.16 20.15 -6.15
N TRP A 155 2.70 18.94 -6.33
CA TRP A 155 1.86 17.77 -6.60
C TRP A 155 1.37 17.15 -5.31
N THR A 156 0.07 16.93 -5.20
CA THR A 156 -0.48 16.06 -4.17
C THR A 156 -0.06 14.61 -4.49
N PHE A 157 0.39 13.86 -3.48
CA PHE A 157 0.83 12.48 -3.66
C PHE A 157 0.40 11.62 -2.47
N GLY A 158 -0.44 10.63 -2.74
CA GLY A 158 -0.83 9.60 -1.80
C GLY A 158 -0.11 8.29 -2.13
N HIS A 159 0.55 7.67 -1.15
CA HIS A 159 1.39 6.51 -1.43
C HIS A 159 1.45 5.48 -0.30
N ARG A 160 2.02 4.32 -0.60
CA ARG A 160 2.33 3.28 0.39
C ARG A 160 3.64 2.59 0.04
N THR A 161 4.52 2.47 1.02
CA THR A 161 5.85 1.87 0.87
C THR A 161 5.89 0.42 1.30
N GLY A 162 6.87 -0.32 0.78
CA GLY A 162 7.28 -1.64 1.25
C GLY A 162 8.80 -1.72 1.38
N ALA A 163 9.27 -2.55 2.29
CA ALA A 163 10.67 -2.92 2.41
C ALA A 163 10.76 -4.38 2.89
N GLY A 164 11.75 -5.09 2.41
CA GLY A 164 11.90 -6.51 2.72
C GLY A 164 13.35 -6.97 2.67
N GLY A 165 13.52 -8.27 2.76
CA GLY A 165 14.80 -8.95 2.57
C GLY A 165 15.38 -8.69 1.18
N HIS A 166 16.59 -9.20 0.95
CA HIS A 166 17.29 -9.15 -0.33
C HIS A 166 17.32 -7.76 -1.00
N GLY A 167 17.47 -6.71 -0.19
CA GLY A 167 17.55 -5.33 -0.70
C GLY A 167 16.26 -4.79 -1.31
N THR A 168 15.11 -5.34 -0.96
CA THR A 168 13.81 -4.88 -1.45
C THR A 168 13.44 -3.51 -0.88
N CYS A 169 13.02 -2.62 -1.77
CA CYS A 169 12.55 -1.26 -1.45
C CYS A 169 11.52 -0.84 -2.50
N ASN A 170 10.28 -0.68 -2.09
CA ASN A 170 9.16 -0.45 -2.99
C ASN A 170 8.39 0.80 -2.59
N ASP A 171 7.74 1.45 -3.57
CA ASP A 171 6.80 2.53 -3.34
C ASP A 171 5.74 2.55 -4.44
N ILE A 172 4.47 2.62 -4.06
CA ILE A 172 3.35 2.74 -4.98
C ILE A 172 2.51 3.95 -4.58
N GLY A 173 1.96 4.67 -5.55
CA GLY A 173 1.15 5.83 -5.21
C GLY A 173 0.41 6.42 -6.39
N ILE A 174 -0.38 7.43 -6.07
CA ILE A 174 -1.06 8.26 -7.06
C ILE A 174 -0.64 9.71 -6.84
N ALA A 175 -0.16 10.31 -7.90
CA ALA A 175 0.15 11.74 -7.95
C ALA A 175 -0.99 12.49 -8.64
N TRP A 176 -1.36 13.65 -8.10
CA TRP A 176 -2.30 14.60 -8.71
C TRP A 176 -1.56 15.88 -9.09
N PRO A 177 -1.04 15.95 -10.32
CA PRO A 177 -0.44 17.18 -10.83
C PRO A 177 -1.51 18.28 -10.96
N PRO A 178 -1.20 19.56 -10.66
CA PRO A 178 -2.19 20.66 -10.70
C PRO A 178 -2.84 20.87 -12.08
N SER A 179 -2.17 20.46 -13.15
CA SER A 179 -2.59 20.72 -14.53
C SER A 179 -2.74 19.46 -15.38
N ALA A 180 -2.81 18.25 -14.76
CA ALA A 180 -3.07 16.98 -15.45
C ALA A 180 -3.99 16.09 -14.63
N GLY A 181 -4.49 15.04 -15.26
CA GLY A 181 -5.17 13.97 -14.56
C GLY A 181 -4.26 13.20 -13.60
N PRO A 182 -4.82 12.35 -12.71
CA PRO A 182 -4.05 11.56 -11.78
C PRO A 182 -3.10 10.59 -12.50
N VAL A 183 -1.93 10.39 -11.92
CA VAL A 183 -0.88 9.49 -12.41
C VAL A 183 -0.62 8.42 -11.39
N VAL A 184 -0.83 7.17 -11.75
CA VAL A 184 -0.49 6.02 -10.89
C VAL A 184 0.96 5.64 -11.13
N ILE A 185 1.71 5.49 -10.04
CA ILE A 185 3.13 5.14 -10.07
C ILE A 185 3.33 3.90 -9.20
N SER A 186 3.99 2.88 -9.75
CA SER A 186 4.34 1.65 -9.03
C SER A 186 5.81 1.33 -9.31
N ALA A 187 6.66 1.44 -8.29
CA ALA A 187 8.10 1.26 -8.41
C ALA A 187 8.60 0.21 -7.42
N TYR A 188 9.26 -0.82 -7.95
CA TYR A 188 9.81 -1.93 -7.19
C TYR A 188 11.30 -2.05 -7.47
N LEU A 189 12.07 -2.17 -6.40
CA LEU A 189 13.51 -2.45 -6.41
C LEU A 189 13.76 -3.66 -5.52
N THR A 190 14.41 -4.68 -6.02
CA THR A 190 14.79 -5.88 -5.27
C THR A 190 16.21 -6.33 -5.64
N GLU A 191 16.77 -7.26 -4.88
CA GLU A 191 18.11 -7.81 -5.06
C GLU A 191 19.21 -6.74 -5.12
N SER A 192 18.97 -5.60 -4.52
CA SER A 192 19.90 -4.48 -4.53
C SER A 192 20.93 -4.61 -3.39
N PRO A 193 22.24 -4.56 -3.66
CA PRO A 193 23.27 -4.55 -2.63
C PRO A 193 23.39 -3.18 -1.94
N LEU A 194 22.72 -2.16 -2.42
CA LEU A 194 22.83 -0.81 -1.90
C LEU A 194 22.19 -0.68 -0.51
N PRO A 195 22.71 0.19 0.37
CA PRO A 195 22.06 0.50 1.64
C PRO A 195 20.73 1.23 1.41
N LEU A 196 19.83 1.15 2.40
CA LEU A 196 18.47 1.68 2.27
C LEU A 196 18.40 3.14 1.77
N PRO A 197 19.22 4.10 2.27
CA PRO A 197 19.16 5.47 1.77
C PRO A 197 19.46 5.61 0.27
N GLU A 198 20.30 4.76 -0.28
CA GLU A 198 20.63 4.78 -1.71
C GLU A 198 19.52 4.14 -2.53
N ARG A 199 18.91 3.05 -2.05
CA ARG A 199 17.72 2.45 -2.66
C ARG A 199 16.56 3.46 -2.71
N GLU A 200 16.36 4.24 -1.66
CA GLU A 200 15.36 5.31 -1.65
C GLU A 200 15.64 6.39 -2.69
N ARG A 201 16.92 6.76 -2.91
CA ARG A 201 17.31 7.71 -3.98
C ARG A 201 17.00 7.14 -5.38
N VAL A 202 17.16 5.83 -5.60
CA VAL A 202 16.77 5.20 -6.88
C VAL A 202 15.27 5.38 -7.13
N LEU A 203 14.43 5.16 -6.10
CA LEU A 203 12.99 5.39 -6.25
C LEU A 203 12.64 6.88 -6.43
N ALA A 204 13.38 7.79 -5.79
CA ALA A 204 13.22 9.22 -6.03
C ALA A 204 13.57 9.60 -7.49
N GLU A 205 14.59 8.96 -8.08
CA GLU A 205 14.93 9.16 -9.49
C GLU A 205 13.82 8.66 -10.41
N ALA A 206 13.22 7.51 -10.12
CA ALA A 206 12.03 7.04 -10.84
C ALA A 206 10.89 8.08 -10.81
N GLY A 207 10.67 8.74 -9.67
CA GLY A 207 9.73 9.87 -9.57
C GLY A 207 10.09 11.03 -10.50
N ARG A 208 11.36 11.43 -10.58
CA ARG A 208 11.82 12.49 -11.49
C ARG A 208 11.63 12.13 -12.96
N ILE A 209 11.89 10.88 -13.33
CA ILE A 209 11.67 10.38 -14.70
C ILE A 209 10.19 10.52 -15.09
N VAL A 210 9.27 10.15 -14.19
CA VAL A 210 7.81 10.32 -14.42
C VAL A 210 7.47 11.80 -14.67
N VAL A 211 7.99 12.72 -13.85
CA VAL A 211 7.76 14.16 -14.01
C VAL A 211 8.29 14.64 -15.36
N HIS A 212 9.50 14.25 -15.73
CA HIS A 212 10.11 14.64 -17.00
C HIS A 212 9.28 14.13 -18.19
N GLY A 213 8.87 12.87 -18.17
CA GLY A 213 8.04 12.27 -19.24
C GLY A 213 6.72 13.00 -19.43
N LEU A 214 6.03 13.35 -18.35
CA LEU A 214 4.77 14.10 -18.42
C LEU A 214 4.93 15.52 -18.94
N THR A 215 6.03 16.19 -18.59
CA THR A 215 6.32 17.55 -19.06
C THR A 215 6.68 17.54 -20.56
N SER A 216 7.50 16.60 -21.00
CA SER A 216 7.90 16.45 -22.40
C SER A 216 6.74 16.10 -23.33
N ALA A 217 5.86 15.19 -22.90
CA ALA A 217 4.65 14.82 -23.68
C ALA A 217 3.72 16.02 -23.92
N ARG A 218 3.63 16.94 -22.97
CA ARG A 218 2.81 18.18 -23.12
C ARG A 218 3.40 19.16 -24.11
N LEU A 219 4.72 19.34 -24.12
CA LEU A 219 5.40 20.22 -25.06
C LEU A 219 5.26 19.75 -26.51
N GLN A 220 4.97 18.47 -26.73
CA GLN A 220 4.76 17.89 -28.07
C GLN A 220 3.28 17.93 -28.52
N ALA A 221 2.35 18.15 -27.59
CA ALA A 221 0.90 18.16 -27.86
C ALA A 221 0.29 19.57 -27.98
N GLY A 222 1.06 20.60 -27.72
CA GLY A 222 0.67 22.04 -27.84
C GLY A 222 1.41 22.75 -28.96
#